data_ecef6c6c06d0b3861b2b947453eb70da
#
_entry.id   ecef6c6c06d0b3861b2b947453eb70da
#
_cell.length_a   1.000
_cell.length_b   1.000
_cell.length_c   1.000
_cell.angle_alpha   90.00
_cell.angle_beta   90.00
_cell.angle_gamma   90.00
#
_symmetry.space_group_name_H-M   'P 1'
#
loop_
_entity.id
_entity.type
_entity.pdbx_description
1 polymer ?
#
loop_
_entity_poly.entity_id
_entity_poly.type
_entity_poly.pdbx_seq_one_letter_code
_entity_poly.pdbx_strand_id
1 'polypeptide(L)'
;TRSYSSAASDVYKRQPVDPETLRILRAEVADKGAQIGIGFDGDGDRIGVVDAKGRQVPGDLLTAYMAQDVGLRHKGKPMLLDVKSSDVAMDLLRKAGSVPEIWKTGHSHIKKRMKEVGAPLAGEMSGHIFIADNYYGFDDAIFAGMRVIDQGLRTGFDIPAFLDSLPEQHA
;
A
#
# COMPACT_ATOMS: atom_id res chain seq x y z
N THR A 1 3.67 31.28 19.62
CA THR A 1 4.96 30.62 19.39
C THR A 1 4.80 29.12 19.59
N ARG A 2 4.72 28.36 18.50
CA ARG A 2 4.78 26.89 18.56
C ARG A 2 6.23 26.48 18.81
N SER A 3 6.50 25.84 19.93
CA SER A 3 7.80 25.26 20.22
C SER A 3 8.03 24.05 19.32
N TYR A 4 9.03 24.10 18.47
CA TYR A 4 9.56 22.92 17.76
C TYR A 4 10.47 22.17 18.74
N SER A 5 9.91 21.25 19.51
CA SER A 5 10.69 20.33 20.32
C SER A 5 10.71 18.94 19.70
N SER A 6 11.90 18.48 19.38
CA SER A 6 12.32 17.14 18.97
C SER A 6 11.75 16.55 17.69
N ALA A 7 12.33 16.94 16.55
CA ALA A 7 12.00 16.39 15.23
C ALA A 7 12.18 14.85 15.12
N ALA A 8 13.07 14.24 15.88
CA ALA A 8 13.35 12.81 15.76
C ALA A 8 12.31 11.89 16.42
N SER A 9 11.64 12.32 17.51
CA SER A 9 10.60 11.50 18.15
C SER A 9 9.23 11.62 17.46
N ASP A 10 8.99 12.72 16.75
CA ASP A 10 7.73 12.96 16.05
C ASP A 10 7.67 12.25 14.69
N VAL A 11 8.81 12.03 14.04
CA VAL A 11 8.90 11.26 12.78
C VAL A 11 8.48 9.80 13.02
N TYR A 12 8.88 9.21 14.15
CA TYR A 12 8.50 7.83 14.49
C TYR A 12 7.01 7.66 14.86
N LYS A 13 6.35 8.75 15.28
CA LYS A 13 4.93 8.76 15.68
C LYS A 13 3.95 9.08 14.54
N ARG A 14 4.44 9.44 13.36
CA ARG A 14 3.61 9.83 12.22
C ARG A 14 3.69 8.85 11.07
N GLN A 15 3.54 7.56 11.36
CA GLN A 15 3.43 6.56 10.30
C GLN A 15 2.06 6.73 9.60
N PRO A 16 2.01 6.78 8.26
CA PRO A 16 0.77 6.97 7.51
C PRO A 16 -0.20 5.78 7.62
N VAL A 17 0.23 4.72 8.28
CA VAL A 17 -0.59 3.55 8.62
C VAL A 17 -1.17 3.63 10.04
N ASP A 18 -0.78 4.61 10.87
CA ASP A 18 -1.34 4.82 12.20
C ASP A 18 -2.75 5.44 12.06
N PRO A 19 -3.80 4.83 12.65
CA PRO A 19 -5.17 5.32 12.56
C PRO A 19 -5.35 6.77 13.03
N GLU A 20 -4.59 7.22 14.04
CA GLU A 20 -4.66 8.61 14.51
C GLU A 20 -4.05 9.59 13.50
N THR A 21 -2.97 9.20 12.83
CA THR A 21 -2.35 10.01 11.77
C THR A 21 -3.31 10.22 10.60
N LEU A 22 -4.09 9.19 10.27
CA LEU A 22 -5.08 9.25 9.20
C LEU A 22 -6.40 9.94 9.60
N ARG A 23 -6.60 10.28 10.87
CA ARG A 23 -7.85 10.90 11.34
C ARG A 23 -8.19 12.19 10.58
N ILE A 24 -7.20 13.04 10.35
CA ILE A 24 -7.38 14.29 9.58
C ILE A 24 -7.73 13.97 8.14
N LEU A 25 -7.01 13.02 7.53
CA LEU A 25 -7.25 12.60 6.15
C LEU A 25 -8.66 12.02 5.96
N ARG A 26 -9.14 11.22 6.91
CA ARG A 26 -10.51 10.67 6.90
C ARG A 26 -11.57 11.78 6.97
N ALA A 27 -11.34 12.77 7.83
CA ALA A 27 -12.24 13.92 7.94
C ALA A 27 -12.29 14.71 6.62
N GLU A 28 -11.16 14.97 5.98
CA GLU A 28 -11.09 15.66 4.69
C GLU A 28 -11.76 14.87 3.56
N VAL A 29 -11.58 13.54 3.52
CA VAL A 29 -12.27 12.67 2.55
C VAL A 29 -13.78 12.79 2.70
N ALA A 30 -14.29 12.72 3.93
CA ALA A 30 -15.72 12.83 4.21
C ALA A 30 -16.27 14.23 3.89
N ASP A 31 -15.60 15.29 4.32
CA ASP A 31 -16.03 16.69 4.12
C ASP A 31 -16.10 17.07 2.63
N LYS A 32 -15.11 16.62 1.86
CA LYS A 32 -15.01 16.93 0.43
C LYS A 32 -15.70 15.94 -0.50
N GLY A 33 -16.23 14.84 0.04
CA GLY A 33 -16.78 13.74 -0.78
C GLY A 33 -15.73 13.15 -1.72
N ALA A 34 -14.47 13.06 -1.26
CA ALA A 34 -13.38 12.57 -2.08
C ALA A 34 -13.47 11.04 -2.27
N GLN A 35 -13.10 10.56 -3.44
CA GLN A 35 -13.13 9.13 -3.76
C GLN A 35 -12.00 8.35 -3.08
N ILE A 36 -10.91 9.03 -2.74
CA ILE A 36 -9.73 8.47 -2.10
C ILE A 36 -9.00 9.56 -1.32
N GLY A 37 -8.37 9.19 -0.22
CA GLY A 37 -7.40 10.00 0.50
C GLY A 37 -6.05 9.32 0.54
N ILE A 38 -4.98 10.07 0.33
CA ILE A 38 -3.61 9.54 0.35
C ILE A 38 -2.77 10.40 1.29
N GLY A 39 -2.05 9.75 2.21
CA GLY A 39 -1.08 10.37 3.10
C GLY A 39 0.30 9.75 2.92
N PHE A 40 1.33 10.55 3.10
CA PHE A 40 2.72 10.14 3.04
C PHE A 40 3.40 10.44 4.37
N ASP A 41 4.46 9.71 4.70
CA ASP A 41 5.31 10.05 5.83
C ASP A 41 6.34 11.14 5.48
N GLY A 42 7.25 11.43 6.42
CA GLY A 42 8.13 12.62 6.32
C GLY A 42 9.20 12.52 5.24
N ASP A 43 9.62 11.33 4.87
CA ASP A 43 10.62 11.04 3.84
C ASP A 43 10.02 10.45 2.55
N GLY A 44 8.70 10.18 2.53
CA GLY A 44 7.97 9.83 1.33
C GLY A 44 8.19 8.39 0.88
N ASP A 45 8.58 7.49 1.77
CA ASP A 45 8.78 6.07 1.49
C ASP A 45 7.59 5.18 1.88
N ARG A 46 6.63 5.72 2.70
CA ARG A 46 5.40 5.02 3.11
C ARG A 46 4.16 5.76 2.69
N ILE A 47 3.17 4.99 2.25
CA ILE A 47 1.85 5.47 1.85
C ILE A 47 0.77 4.94 2.79
N GLY A 48 -0.15 5.80 3.18
CA GLY A 48 -1.42 5.44 3.80
C GLY A 48 -2.57 5.82 2.87
N VAL A 49 -3.50 4.91 2.65
CA VAL A 49 -4.67 5.13 1.79
C VAL A 49 -5.94 5.01 2.60
N VAL A 50 -6.88 5.92 2.34
CA VAL A 50 -8.23 5.92 2.89
C VAL A 50 -9.22 5.89 1.73
N ASP A 51 -10.19 5.00 1.78
CA ASP A 51 -11.25 4.91 0.77
C ASP A 51 -12.34 5.97 0.97
N ALA A 52 -13.28 6.05 0.01
CA ALA A 52 -14.39 7.00 0.05
C ALA A 52 -15.32 6.83 1.28
N LYS A 53 -15.30 5.68 1.96
CA LYS A 53 -16.05 5.41 3.20
C LYS A 53 -15.25 5.76 4.46
N GLY A 54 -14.04 6.31 4.32
CA GLY A 54 -13.16 6.66 5.44
C GLY A 54 -12.41 5.46 6.04
N ARG A 55 -12.40 4.29 5.38
CA ARG A 55 -11.67 3.10 5.85
C ARG A 55 -10.22 3.18 5.39
N GLN A 56 -9.33 2.85 6.30
CA GLN A 56 -7.92 2.66 5.96
C GLN A 56 -7.74 1.38 5.14
N VAL A 57 -6.93 1.46 4.10
CA VAL A 57 -6.49 0.30 3.32
C VAL A 57 -5.16 -0.20 3.90
N PRO A 58 -5.10 -1.39 4.53
CA PRO A 58 -3.84 -1.96 4.99
C PRO A 58 -2.81 -2.13 3.87
N GLY A 59 -1.52 -2.02 4.18
CA GLY A 59 -0.45 -2.01 3.16
C GLY A 59 -0.39 -3.28 2.32
N ASP A 60 -0.66 -4.43 2.89
CA ASP A 60 -0.75 -5.70 2.19
C ASP A 60 -1.96 -5.78 1.24
N LEU A 61 -3.13 -5.27 1.67
CA LEU A 61 -4.33 -5.19 0.84
C LEU A 61 -4.18 -4.14 -0.26
N LEU A 62 -3.50 -3.02 0.01
CA LEU A 62 -3.15 -2.04 -1.02
C LEU A 62 -2.24 -2.66 -2.09
N THR A 63 -1.24 -3.44 -1.66
CA THR A 63 -0.38 -4.20 -2.57
C THR A 63 -1.20 -5.19 -3.40
N ALA A 64 -2.13 -5.90 -2.78
CA ALA A 64 -3.01 -6.85 -3.46
C ALA A 64 -3.98 -6.14 -4.45
N TYR A 65 -4.48 -4.95 -4.11
CA TYR A 65 -5.26 -4.12 -5.02
C TYR A 65 -4.44 -3.73 -6.26
N MET A 66 -3.22 -3.24 -6.06
CA MET A 66 -2.32 -2.89 -7.17
C MET A 66 -1.90 -4.09 -8.00
N ALA A 67 -1.79 -5.27 -7.38
CA ALA A 67 -1.46 -6.52 -8.06
C ALA A 67 -2.48 -6.90 -9.14
N GLN A 68 -3.74 -6.48 -9.04
CA GLN A 68 -4.74 -6.72 -10.09
C GLN A 68 -4.33 -6.10 -11.44
N ASP A 69 -3.75 -4.91 -11.40
CA ASP A 69 -3.24 -4.23 -12.60
C ASP A 69 -1.87 -4.76 -13.03
N VAL A 70 -0.93 -4.88 -12.11
CA VAL A 70 0.44 -5.36 -12.37
C VAL A 70 0.43 -6.81 -12.87
N GLY A 71 -0.42 -7.66 -12.30
CA GLY A 71 -0.57 -9.07 -12.66
C GLY A 71 -1.00 -9.28 -14.11
N LEU A 72 -1.74 -8.36 -14.71
CA LEU A 72 -2.11 -8.43 -16.13
C LEU A 72 -0.88 -8.43 -17.04
N ARG A 73 0.16 -7.67 -16.67
CA ARG A 73 1.39 -7.52 -17.46
C ARG A 73 2.49 -8.52 -17.06
N HIS A 74 2.42 -9.05 -15.83
CA HIS A 74 3.46 -9.88 -15.24
C HIS A 74 2.93 -11.24 -14.76
N LYS A 75 2.13 -11.89 -15.58
CA LYS A 75 1.49 -13.16 -15.25
C LYS A 75 2.53 -14.24 -14.88
N GLY A 76 2.30 -14.92 -13.76
CA GLY A 76 3.19 -15.97 -13.26
C GLY A 76 4.48 -15.46 -12.60
N LYS A 77 4.70 -14.16 -12.53
CA LYS A 77 5.86 -13.60 -11.82
C LYS A 77 5.64 -13.61 -10.30
N PRO A 78 6.70 -13.75 -9.50
CA PRO A 78 6.59 -13.60 -8.06
C PRO A 78 6.20 -12.18 -7.68
N MET A 79 5.37 -12.03 -6.64
CA MET A 79 5.12 -10.79 -5.93
C MET A 79 5.30 -11.02 -4.45
N LEU A 80 5.92 -10.07 -3.73
CA LEU A 80 6.34 -10.27 -2.36
C LEU A 80 5.45 -9.52 -1.38
N LEU A 81 5.20 -10.17 -0.24
CA LEU A 81 4.65 -9.53 0.95
C LEU A 81 5.54 -9.82 2.15
N ASP A 82 5.49 -8.96 3.16
CA ASP A 82 6.24 -9.21 4.39
C ASP A 82 5.52 -10.23 5.31
N VAL A 83 6.23 -10.75 6.30
CA VAL A 83 5.74 -11.79 7.22
C VAL A 83 4.54 -11.36 8.07
N LYS A 84 4.19 -10.08 8.10
CA LYS A 84 3.03 -9.53 8.83
C LYS A 84 1.77 -9.48 7.99
N SER A 85 1.89 -9.76 6.71
CA SER A 85 0.78 -9.70 5.75
C SER A 85 -0.21 -10.85 5.95
N SER A 86 -1.45 -10.59 5.62
CA SER A 86 -2.56 -11.54 5.79
C SER A 86 -2.59 -12.63 4.71
N ASP A 87 -3.14 -13.79 5.05
CA ASP A 87 -3.43 -14.85 4.08
C ASP A 87 -4.38 -14.38 2.98
N VAL A 88 -5.29 -13.47 3.31
CA VAL A 88 -6.22 -12.85 2.35
C VAL A 88 -5.44 -12.11 1.26
N ALA A 89 -4.44 -11.30 1.62
CA ALA A 89 -3.60 -10.61 0.65
C ALA A 89 -2.83 -11.61 -0.25
N MET A 90 -2.34 -12.69 0.33
CA MET A 90 -1.67 -13.76 -0.43
C MET A 90 -2.60 -14.41 -1.46
N ASP A 91 -3.85 -14.69 -1.07
CA ASP A 91 -4.85 -15.27 -1.97
C ASP A 91 -5.25 -14.30 -3.10
N LEU A 92 -5.32 -13.01 -2.80
CA LEU A 92 -5.59 -11.97 -3.79
C LEU A 92 -4.43 -11.85 -4.81
N LEU A 93 -3.18 -11.96 -4.38
CA LEU A 93 -2.04 -12.00 -5.28
C LEU A 93 -2.13 -13.22 -6.23
N ARG A 94 -2.51 -14.41 -5.72
CA ARG A 94 -2.74 -15.60 -6.55
C ARG A 94 -3.85 -15.36 -7.58
N LYS A 95 -4.96 -14.77 -7.15
CA LYS A 95 -6.09 -14.41 -8.03
C LYS A 95 -5.67 -13.40 -9.12
N ALA A 96 -4.75 -12.49 -8.81
CA ALA A 96 -4.16 -11.56 -9.76
C ALA A 96 -3.20 -12.23 -10.77
N GLY A 97 -2.97 -13.55 -10.64
CA GLY A 97 -2.13 -14.32 -11.55
C GLY A 97 -0.64 -14.30 -11.20
N SER A 98 -0.27 -13.88 -10.00
CA SER A 98 1.11 -13.92 -9.51
C SER A 98 1.43 -15.20 -8.73
N VAL A 99 2.69 -15.41 -8.42
CA VAL A 99 3.18 -16.40 -7.46
C VAL A 99 3.60 -15.64 -6.19
N PRO A 100 2.74 -15.57 -5.16
CA PRO A 100 3.04 -14.79 -3.98
C PRO A 100 4.13 -15.44 -3.14
N GLU A 101 5.02 -14.62 -2.60
CA GLU A 101 6.12 -15.04 -1.72
C GLU A 101 6.11 -14.19 -0.44
N ILE A 102 6.17 -14.82 0.73
CA ILE A 102 6.40 -14.15 2.01
C ILE A 102 7.89 -13.98 2.24
N TRP A 103 8.29 -12.76 2.62
CA TRP A 103 9.68 -12.45 2.89
C TRP A 103 9.86 -11.68 4.20
N LYS A 104 11.12 -11.53 4.62
CA LYS A 104 11.48 -10.78 5.83
C LYS A 104 11.02 -9.34 5.72
N THR A 105 10.42 -8.80 6.78
CA THR A 105 10.14 -7.37 6.91
C THR A 105 11.42 -6.54 6.83
N GLY A 106 11.36 -5.43 6.18
CA GLY A 106 12.44 -4.44 6.04
C GLY A 106 12.77 -4.15 4.59
N HIS A 107 12.65 -2.88 4.24
CA HIS A 107 12.75 -2.38 2.86
C HIS A 107 14.02 -2.87 2.12
N SER A 108 15.16 -2.95 2.79
CA SER A 108 16.41 -3.45 2.18
C SER A 108 16.33 -4.94 1.83
N HIS A 109 15.66 -5.75 2.68
CA HIS A 109 15.49 -7.18 2.45
C HIS A 109 14.53 -7.43 1.29
N ILE A 110 13.42 -6.69 1.25
CA ILE A 110 12.43 -6.79 0.17
C ILE A 110 13.04 -6.38 -1.17
N LYS A 111 13.70 -5.21 -1.24
CA LYS A 111 14.36 -4.73 -2.49
C LYS A 111 15.39 -5.72 -3.02
N LYS A 112 16.19 -6.30 -2.14
CA LYS A 112 17.17 -7.32 -2.53
C LYS A 112 16.46 -8.54 -3.14
N ARG A 113 15.45 -9.06 -2.45
CA ARG A 113 14.71 -10.25 -2.91
C ARG A 113 13.95 -10.01 -4.20
N MET A 114 13.30 -8.86 -4.35
CA MET A 114 12.64 -8.47 -5.59
C MET A 114 13.58 -8.56 -6.79
N LYS A 115 14.81 -8.04 -6.64
CA LYS A 115 15.83 -8.10 -7.70
C LYS A 115 16.26 -9.54 -8.01
N GLU A 116 16.43 -10.39 -6.98
CA GLU A 116 16.83 -11.79 -7.14
C GLU A 116 15.80 -12.61 -7.93
N VAL A 117 14.50 -12.39 -7.66
CA VAL A 117 13.42 -13.18 -8.25
C VAL A 117 12.71 -12.49 -9.42
N GLY A 118 13.08 -11.25 -9.73
CA GLY A 118 12.46 -10.47 -10.78
C GLY A 118 11.01 -10.10 -10.47
N ALA A 119 10.70 -9.80 -9.20
CA ALA A 119 9.35 -9.43 -8.78
C ALA A 119 8.99 -8.02 -9.25
N PRO A 120 7.85 -7.81 -9.93
CA PRO A 120 7.43 -6.49 -10.38
C PRO A 120 6.78 -5.63 -9.29
N LEU A 121 6.33 -6.26 -8.19
CA LEU A 121 5.62 -5.61 -7.09
C LEU A 121 5.96 -6.30 -5.78
N ALA A 122 6.09 -5.51 -4.72
CA ALA A 122 6.11 -5.99 -3.35
C ALA A 122 5.48 -4.96 -2.41
N GLY A 123 5.10 -5.39 -1.20
CA GLY A 123 4.57 -4.51 -0.18
C GLY A 123 4.79 -5.01 1.23
N GLU A 124 4.72 -4.07 2.16
CA GLU A 124 4.77 -4.32 3.60
C GLU A 124 3.53 -3.77 4.29
N MET A 125 3.14 -4.40 5.39
CA MET A 125 2.05 -3.91 6.26
C MET A 125 2.28 -2.46 6.71
N SER A 126 3.54 -2.05 6.82
CA SER A 126 3.96 -0.70 7.23
C SER A 126 3.66 0.40 6.21
N GLY A 127 3.23 0.03 4.99
CA GLY A 127 2.93 0.98 3.92
C GLY A 127 4.08 1.25 2.95
N HIS A 128 5.22 0.53 3.05
CA HIS A 128 6.20 0.53 1.98
C HIS A 128 5.66 -0.28 0.80
N ILE A 129 5.57 0.33 -0.37
CA ILE A 129 5.18 -0.31 -1.62
C ILE A 129 6.32 -0.18 -2.61
N PHE A 130 6.74 -1.31 -3.16
CA PHE A 130 7.89 -1.39 -4.06
C PHE A 130 7.40 -1.77 -5.46
N ILE A 131 7.64 -0.93 -6.44
CA ILE A 131 7.15 -1.13 -7.81
C ILE A 131 8.34 -1.19 -8.76
N ALA A 132 8.52 -2.34 -9.42
CA ALA A 132 9.48 -2.53 -10.50
C ALA A 132 8.79 -2.61 -11.89
N ASP A 133 7.47 -2.64 -11.92
CA ASP A 133 6.68 -2.55 -13.16
C ASP A 133 6.79 -1.14 -13.76
N ASN A 134 7.62 -1.01 -14.79
CA ASN A 134 7.97 0.27 -15.43
C ASN A 134 8.56 1.31 -14.45
N TYR A 135 9.26 0.83 -13.42
CA TYR A 135 9.95 1.65 -12.43
C TYR A 135 11.15 0.92 -11.84
N TYR A 136 11.82 1.53 -10.85
CA TYR A 136 13.12 1.08 -10.34
C TYR A 136 13.05 0.03 -9.22
N GLY A 137 11.88 -0.29 -8.69
CA GLY A 137 11.72 -1.21 -7.57
C GLY A 137 12.06 -0.59 -6.21
N PHE A 138 11.93 0.74 -6.09
CA PHE A 138 12.11 1.46 -4.85
C PHE A 138 10.80 1.55 -4.06
N ASP A 139 10.92 1.82 -2.77
CA ASP A 139 9.86 2.23 -1.87
C ASP A 139 9.61 3.73 -2.05
N ASP A 140 8.93 4.08 -3.10
CA ASP A 140 8.55 5.44 -3.46
C ASP A 140 7.04 5.59 -3.29
N ALA A 141 6.64 6.17 -2.15
CA ALA A 141 5.23 6.31 -1.81
C ALA A 141 4.50 7.29 -2.73
N ILE A 142 5.19 8.29 -3.26
CA ILE A 142 4.60 9.26 -4.19
C ILE A 142 4.28 8.56 -5.51
N PHE A 143 5.22 7.77 -6.02
CA PHE A 143 5.00 6.97 -7.22
C PHE A 143 3.89 5.92 -7.00
N ALA A 144 3.89 5.23 -5.85
CA ALA A 144 2.82 4.30 -5.49
C ALA A 144 1.45 5.00 -5.45
N GLY A 145 1.37 6.20 -4.88
CA GLY A 145 0.15 7.02 -4.88
C GLY A 145 -0.35 7.36 -6.28
N MET A 146 0.54 7.75 -7.18
CA MET A 146 0.21 8.01 -8.60
C MET A 146 -0.33 6.74 -9.28
N ARG A 147 0.26 5.57 -9.02
CA ARG A 147 -0.20 4.29 -9.57
C ARG A 147 -1.58 3.89 -9.04
N VAL A 148 -1.86 4.14 -7.76
CA VAL A 148 -3.20 3.91 -7.17
C VAL A 148 -4.23 4.83 -7.81
N ILE A 149 -3.91 6.10 -8.03
CA ILE A 149 -4.81 7.05 -8.70
C ILE A 149 -5.06 6.64 -10.15
N ASP A 150 -4.00 6.29 -10.90
CA ASP A 150 -4.12 5.84 -12.29
C ASP A 150 -5.00 4.58 -12.39
N GLN A 151 -4.80 3.59 -11.53
CA GLN A 151 -5.67 2.42 -11.47
C GLN A 151 -7.11 2.82 -11.10
N GLY A 152 -7.30 3.70 -10.11
CA GLY A 152 -8.60 4.20 -9.70
C GLY A 152 -9.35 4.91 -10.83
N LEU A 153 -8.67 5.75 -11.61
CA LEU A 153 -9.26 6.42 -12.78
C LEU A 153 -9.75 5.42 -13.84
N ARG A 154 -9.07 4.30 -14.00
CA ARG A 154 -9.44 3.24 -14.96
C ARG A 154 -10.56 2.34 -14.44
N THR A 155 -10.67 2.15 -13.11
CA THR A 155 -11.65 1.25 -12.49
C THR A 155 -12.85 1.99 -11.88
N GLY A 156 -12.90 3.33 -11.92
CA GLY A 156 -13.92 4.14 -11.27
C GLY A 156 -13.74 4.21 -9.74
N PHE A 157 -12.52 4.11 -9.24
CA PHE A 157 -12.17 4.12 -7.80
C PHE A 157 -12.90 3.05 -7.00
N ASP A 158 -12.80 1.81 -7.45
CA ASP A 158 -13.48 0.63 -6.91
C ASP A 158 -12.89 0.08 -5.59
N ILE A 159 -11.96 0.80 -4.95
CA ILE A 159 -11.37 0.41 -3.65
C ILE A 159 -12.44 0.07 -2.60
N PRO A 160 -13.54 0.85 -2.44
CA PRO A 160 -14.59 0.47 -1.51
C PRO A 160 -15.23 -0.88 -1.82
N ALA A 161 -15.50 -1.16 -3.09
CA ALA A 161 -16.05 -2.45 -3.53
C ALA A 161 -15.04 -3.59 -3.35
N PHE A 162 -13.76 -3.32 -3.62
CA PHE A 162 -12.69 -4.27 -3.35
C PHE A 162 -12.66 -4.66 -1.87
N LEU A 163 -12.65 -3.69 -0.95
CA LEU A 163 -12.65 -3.97 0.49
C LEU A 163 -13.94 -4.68 0.94
N ASP A 164 -15.09 -4.32 0.39
CA ASP A 164 -16.38 -4.98 0.70
C ASP A 164 -16.42 -6.45 0.22
N SER A 165 -15.63 -6.81 -0.77
CA SER A 165 -15.54 -8.18 -1.31
C SER A 165 -14.66 -9.12 -0.48
N LEU A 166 -13.92 -8.58 0.48
CA LEU A 166 -13.01 -9.37 1.32
C LEU A 166 -13.80 -10.17 2.37
N PRO A 167 -13.33 -11.37 2.74
CA PRO A 167 -13.92 -12.10 3.86
C PRO A 167 -13.78 -11.28 5.15
N GLU A 168 -14.83 -11.33 5.99
CA GLU A 168 -14.78 -10.72 7.32
C GLU A 168 -13.56 -11.29 8.08
N GLN A 169 -12.63 -10.43 8.43
CA GLN A 169 -11.55 -10.80 9.33
C GLN A 169 -12.15 -10.83 10.73
N HIS A 170 -12.39 -12.02 11.24
CA HIS A 170 -12.64 -12.19 12.66
C HIS A 170 -11.38 -11.75 13.40
N ALA A 171 -11.48 -10.63 14.11
CA ALA A 171 -10.46 -10.10 14.99
C ALA A 171 -10.23 -11.03 16.19
#